data_1bf6207549c86f8b042ba7129e719b93
#
_entry.id   1bf6207549c86f8b042ba7129e719b93
#
_cell.length_a   1.000
_cell.length_b   1.000
_cell.length_c   1.000
_cell.angle_alpha   90.00
_cell.angle_beta   90.00
_cell.angle_gamma   90.00
#
_symmetry.space_group_name_H-M   'P 1'
#
loop_
_entity.id
_entity.type
_entity.pdbx_description
1 polymer ?
#
loop_
_entity_poly.entity_id
_entity_poly.type
_entity_poly.pdbx_seq_one_letter_code
_entity_poly.pdbx_strand_id
1 'polypeptide(L)'
;MVHTRAKSRRFGDFTYREIRECAKLGWLVAIPTGCTEQQGPHLPVDFDTWFAESLMVAAAEKAAQDHAAQVLVLPAMPFGPTPEHRHFGSGYIDLPLALHDALTEAILSSLVAQGFGRMILWRGCGGHGLAEVVERFNQMHQGKALAFLPPSPFHEIWCRLADPAVPGGHADSFTTSISLYLRSESVRQDQIWDPHSTVVDWADPHLDFARYSSTGVIGDPTQASADLGRKLWEAAVEEAVQIFRTVASAEVEPRA
;
A
#
# COMPACT_ATOMS: atom_id res chain seq x y z
N MET A 1 -3.22 29.43 -14.29
CA MET A 1 -4.30 28.48 -14.01
C MET A 1 -3.90 27.18 -14.69
N VAL A 2 -3.56 26.16 -13.93
CA VAL A 2 -3.37 24.80 -14.46
C VAL A 2 -4.75 24.32 -14.88
N HIS A 3 -5.00 24.27 -16.18
CA HIS A 3 -6.17 23.57 -16.70
C HIS A 3 -5.94 22.07 -16.43
N THR A 4 -6.32 21.62 -15.25
CA THR A 4 -6.34 20.20 -14.92
C THR A 4 -7.43 19.52 -15.76
N ARG A 5 -7.07 19.18 -17.00
CA ARG A 5 -7.85 18.26 -17.82
C ARG A 5 -7.90 16.85 -17.23
N ALA A 6 -6.96 16.52 -16.36
CA ALA A 6 -6.91 15.22 -15.71
C ALA A 6 -7.82 15.22 -14.48
N LYS A 7 -8.96 14.53 -14.58
CA LYS A 7 -9.72 14.10 -13.41
C LYS A 7 -8.95 13.04 -12.61
N SER A 8 -8.01 12.35 -13.23
CA SER A 8 -7.14 11.34 -12.65
C SER A 8 -6.15 11.95 -11.68
N ARG A 9 -5.74 11.17 -10.68
CA ARG A 9 -4.66 11.50 -9.73
C ARG A 9 -3.39 10.69 -9.97
N ARG A 10 -3.37 9.86 -11.03
CA ARG A 10 -2.20 9.06 -11.40
C ARG A 10 -1.10 9.96 -11.97
N PHE A 11 0.10 9.88 -11.40
CA PHE A 11 1.26 10.67 -11.84
C PHE A 11 1.55 10.49 -13.34
N GLY A 12 1.37 9.28 -13.87
CA GLY A 12 1.61 8.96 -15.28
C GLY A 12 0.63 9.61 -16.26
N ASP A 13 -0.49 10.16 -15.80
CA ASP A 13 -1.48 10.85 -16.64
C ASP A 13 -1.14 12.33 -16.86
N PHE A 14 -0.10 12.84 -16.17
CA PHE A 14 0.32 14.22 -16.23
C PHE A 14 1.54 14.40 -17.11
N THR A 15 1.58 15.49 -17.86
CA THR A 15 2.78 15.90 -18.60
C THR A 15 3.85 16.45 -17.64
N TYR A 16 5.11 16.46 -18.06
CA TYR A 16 6.19 17.00 -17.24
C TYR A 16 5.99 18.47 -16.81
N ARG A 17 5.25 19.26 -17.61
CA ARG A 17 4.93 20.65 -17.28
C ARG A 17 3.89 20.73 -16.16
N GLU A 18 2.87 19.87 -16.22
CA GLU A 18 1.84 19.78 -15.18
C GLU A 18 2.44 19.26 -13.86
N ILE A 19 3.30 18.25 -13.91
CA ILE A 19 4.04 17.75 -12.73
C ILE A 19 4.84 18.89 -12.07
N ARG A 20 5.54 19.70 -12.87
CA ARG A 20 6.28 20.86 -12.35
C ARG A 20 5.37 21.86 -11.65
N GLU A 21 4.19 22.13 -12.18
CA GLU A 21 3.23 23.04 -11.56
C GLU A 21 2.62 22.43 -10.28
N CYS A 22 2.33 21.12 -10.26
CA CYS A 22 1.90 20.42 -9.05
C CYS A 22 2.95 20.55 -7.93
N ALA A 23 4.24 20.35 -8.25
CA ALA A 23 5.32 20.52 -7.27
C ALA A 23 5.39 21.96 -6.73
N LYS A 24 5.31 22.98 -7.59
CA LYS A 24 5.29 24.41 -7.16
C LYS A 24 4.08 24.75 -6.29
N LEU A 25 2.95 24.10 -6.52
CA LEU A 25 1.73 24.27 -5.73
C LEU A 25 1.74 23.47 -4.42
N GLY A 26 2.83 22.73 -4.14
CA GLY A 26 3.00 21.97 -2.91
C GLY A 26 2.14 20.70 -2.82
N TRP A 27 1.77 20.13 -3.97
CA TRP A 27 1.04 18.85 -3.98
C TRP A 27 1.86 17.75 -3.33
N LEU A 28 1.16 16.80 -2.71
CA LEU A 28 1.75 15.59 -2.16
C LEU A 28 2.02 14.59 -3.27
N VAL A 29 2.96 13.67 -3.01
CA VAL A 29 3.14 12.47 -3.84
C VAL A 29 2.98 11.24 -2.96
N ALA A 30 2.01 10.39 -3.28
CA ALA A 30 1.86 9.07 -2.70
C ALA A 30 2.62 8.04 -3.55
N ILE A 31 3.40 7.21 -2.89
CA ILE A 31 4.23 6.16 -3.46
C ILE A 31 3.73 4.83 -2.91
N PRO A 32 2.79 4.15 -3.61
CA PRO A 32 2.35 2.85 -3.18
C PRO A 32 3.48 1.83 -3.35
N THR A 33 3.74 1.03 -2.33
CA THR A 33 4.63 -0.12 -2.40
C THR A 33 3.80 -1.39 -2.29
N GLY A 34 3.93 -2.27 -3.25
CA GLY A 34 3.32 -3.59 -3.24
C GLY A 34 4.37 -4.66 -3.42
N CYS A 35 3.93 -5.86 -3.60
CA CYS A 35 4.76 -7.00 -3.95
C CYS A 35 4.03 -7.88 -4.96
N THR A 36 4.77 -8.78 -5.55
CA THR A 36 4.24 -9.90 -6.31
C THR A 36 4.53 -11.14 -5.49
N GLU A 37 3.50 -11.69 -4.87
CA GLU A 37 3.62 -12.83 -3.97
C GLU A 37 2.41 -13.74 -4.05
N GLN A 38 2.58 -15.02 -3.70
CA GLN A 38 1.45 -15.95 -3.69
C GLN A 38 0.37 -15.43 -2.71
N GLN A 39 -0.88 -15.54 -3.11
CA GLN A 39 -2.06 -15.09 -2.36
C GLN A 39 -3.07 -16.24 -2.21
N GLY A 40 -2.55 -17.41 -1.77
CA GLY A 40 -3.33 -18.62 -1.72
C GLY A 40 -3.73 -19.14 -3.13
N PRO A 41 -4.55 -20.20 -3.20
CA PRO A 41 -5.00 -20.76 -4.48
C PRO A 41 -6.08 -19.92 -5.16
N HIS A 42 -6.68 -18.94 -4.46
CA HIS A 42 -7.91 -18.26 -4.88
C HIS A 42 -7.71 -16.81 -5.34
N LEU A 43 -6.60 -16.15 -4.99
CA LEU A 43 -6.35 -14.76 -5.38
C LEU A 43 -5.15 -14.65 -6.34
N PRO A 44 -5.15 -13.63 -7.23
CA PRO A 44 -4.00 -13.30 -8.05
C PRO A 44 -2.82 -12.81 -7.21
N VAL A 45 -1.61 -13.08 -7.68
CA VAL A 45 -0.33 -12.74 -7.03
C VAL A 45 -0.02 -11.23 -6.98
N ASP A 46 -0.82 -10.41 -7.63
CA ASP A 46 -0.66 -8.95 -7.69
C ASP A 46 -1.49 -8.19 -6.66
N PHE A 47 -2.14 -8.89 -5.72
CA PHE A 47 -3.11 -8.27 -4.81
C PHE A 47 -2.55 -7.01 -4.15
N ASP A 48 -1.39 -7.09 -3.52
CA ASP A 48 -0.83 -5.98 -2.75
C ASP A 48 -0.50 -4.76 -3.63
N THR A 49 0.08 -5.00 -4.79
CA THR A 49 0.39 -3.95 -5.77
C THR A 49 -0.88 -3.28 -6.28
N TRP A 50 -1.84 -4.08 -6.71
CA TRP A 50 -3.11 -3.60 -7.24
C TRP A 50 -3.93 -2.86 -6.17
N PHE A 51 -4.01 -3.43 -4.97
CA PHE A 51 -4.79 -2.85 -3.87
C PHE A 51 -4.18 -1.53 -3.40
N ALA A 52 -2.86 -1.49 -3.17
CA ALA A 52 -2.16 -0.28 -2.74
C ALA A 52 -2.35 0.87 -3.74
N GLU A 53 -2.19 0.61 -5.03
CA GLU A 53 -2.38 1.65 -6.06
C GLU A 53 -3.85 2.08 -6.14
N SER A 54 -4.78 1.12 -6.17
CA SER A 54 -6.21 1.42 -6.26
C SER A 54 -6.70 2.25 -5.08
N LEU A 55 -6.25 1.91 -3.86
CA LEU A 55 -6.60 2.63 -2.64
C LEU A 55 -6.05 4.07 -2.66
N MET A 56 -4.78 4.23 -3.00
CA MET A 56 -4.17 5.56 -3.05
C MET A 56 -4.80 6.45 -4.10
N VAL A 57 -5.15 5.90 -5.27
CA VAL A 57 -5.84 6.65 -6.32
C VAL A 57 -7.24 7.07 -5.86
N ALA A 58 -8.05 6.15 -5.33
CA ALA A 58 -9.39 6.45 -4.84
C ALA A 58 -9.37 7.50 -3.72
N ALA A 59 -8.45 7.36 -2.77
CA ALA A 59 -8.28 8.32 -1.70
C ALA A 59 -7.82 9.71 -2.21
N ALA A 60 -6.92 9.76 -3.19
CA ALA A 60 -6.45 11.01 -3.79
C ALA A 60 -7.57 11.74 -4.56
N GLU A 61 -8.42 10.99 -5.28
CA GLU A 61 -9.59 11.54 -5.96
C GLU A 61 -10.61 12.10 -4.94
N LYS A 62 -10.91 11.34 -3.88
CA LYS A 62 -11.80 11.78 -2.81
C LYS A 62 -11.23 12.98 -2.05
N ALA A 63 -9.95 12.95 -1.67
CA ALA A 63 -9.30 14.08 -0.98
C ALA A 63 -9.34 15.38 -1.80
N ALA A 64 -9.23 15.28 -3.12
CA ALA A 64 -9.36 16.44 -4.00
C ALA A 64 -10.80 16.96 -4.10
N GLN A 65 -11.79 16.07 -4.16
CA GLN A 65 -13.21 16.43 -4.16
C GLN A 65 -13.62 17.12 -2.85
N ASP A 66 -13.14 16.61 -1.72
CA ASP A 66 -13.41 17.12 -0.38
C ASP A 66 -12.53 18.36 -0.04
N HIS A 67 -11.71 18.84 -0.97
CA HIS A 67 -10.72 19.92 -0.76
C HIS A 67 -9.77 19.67 0.43
N ALA A 68 -9.54 18.41 0.78
CA ALA A 68 -8.72 18.00 1.91
C ALA A 68 -7.23 18.05 1.59
N ALA A 69 -6.84 17.59 0.40
CA ALA A 69 -5.47 17.58 -0.08
C ALA A 69 -5.40 17.45 -1.61
N GLN A 70 -4.28 17.84 -2.20
CA GLN A 70 -3.95 17.59 -3.59
C GLN A 70 -2.81 16.58 -3.63
N VAL A 71 -3.05 15.41 -4.22
CA VAL A 71 -2.12 14.28 -4.20
C VAL A 71 -1.95 13.72 -5.61
N LEU A 72 -0.70 13.48 -6.01
CA LEU A 72 -0.35 12.64 -7.16
C LEU A 72 0.02 11.25 -6.66
N VAL A 73 -0.38 10.23 -7.37
CA VAL A 73 -0.08 8.83 -7.04
C VAL A 73 0.85 8.24 -8.07
N LEU A 74 2.05 7.83 -7.67
CA LEU A 74 2.96 7.09 -8.53
C LEU A 74 2.37 5.71 -8.88
N PRO A 75 2.79 5.10 -9.99
CA PRO A 75 2.57 3.68 -10.21
C PRO A 75 3.12 2.89 -9.01
N ALA A 76 2.39 1.88 -8.55
CA ALA A 76 2.84 1.08 -7.43
C ALA A 76 4.14 0.34 -7.77
N MET A 77 5.06 0.26 -6.82
CA MET A 77 6.22 -0.62 -6.92
C MET A 77 5.74 -2.08 -6.80
N PRO A 78 5.86 -2.89 -7.86
CA PRO A 78 5.24 -4.22 -7.86
C PRO A 78 6.11 -5.31 -7.25
N PHE A 79 7.33 -4.98 -6.84
CA PHE A 79 8.31 -5.93 -6.33
C PHE A 79 8.93 -5.41 -5.04
N GLY A 80 8.97 -6.28 -4.03
CA GLY A 80 9.55 -6.02 -2.72
C GLY A 80 10.14 -7.28 -2.11
N PRO A 81 10.68 -7.21 -0.88
CA PRO A 81 11.09 -8.38 -0.14
C PRO A 81 9.90 -9.27 0.21
N THR A 82 9.95 -10.53 -0.19
CA THR A 82 8.92 -11.56 0.06
C THR A 82 9.55 -12.92 0.37
N PRO A 83 10.55 -13.00 1.25
CA PRO A 83 11.28 -14.24 1.51
C PRO A 83 10.42 -15.36 2.10
N GLU A 84 9.36 -15.02 2.82
CA GLU A 84 8.39 -15.89 3.48
C GLU A 84 7.58 -16.75 2.51
N HIS A 85 7.58 -16.40 1.21
CA HIS A 85 6.85 -17.12 0.15
C HIS A 85 7.70 -18.11 -0.63
N ARG A 86 9.02 -18.15 -0.42
CA ARG A 86 9.96 -18.93 -1.26
C ARG A 86 9.66 -20.43 -1.31
N HIS A 87 9.21 -21.02 -0.21
CA HIS A 87 8.94 -22.45 -0.14
C HIS A 87 7.70 -22.92 -0.94
N PHE A 88 6.86 -21.98 -1.39
CA PHE A 88 5.78 -22.32 -2.33
C PHE A 88 6.29 -22.53 -3.78
N GLY A 89 7.54 -22.15 -4.06
CA GLY A 89 8.23 -22.46 -5.31
C GLY A 89 7.79 -21.64 -6.54
N SER A 90 6.69 -20.89 -6.44
CA SER A 90 6.15 -20.08 -7.54
C SER A 90 5.26 -18.95 -7.03
N GLY A 91 4.93 -18.01 -7.92
CA GLY A 91 3.98 -16.92 -7.63
C GLY A 91 4.58 -15.79 -6.79
N TYR A 92 5.90 -15.65 -6.73
CA TYR A 92 6.55 -14.56 -6.01
C TYR A 92 7.75 -13.98 -6.80
N ILE A 93 8.05 -12.72 -6.55
CA ILE A 93 9.28 -12.06 -7.01
C ILE A 93 9.89 -11.36 -5.80
N ASP A 94 10.90 -12.00 -5.22
CA ASP A 94 11.53 -11.56 -3.99
C ASP A 94 12.77 -10.71 -4.28
N LEU A 95 12.74 -9.45 -3.83
CA LEU A 95 13.89 -8.54 -3.92
C LEU A 95 14.71 -8.57 -2.64
N PRO A 96 16.05 -8.54 -2.73
CA PRO A 96 16.88 -8.22 -1.57
C PRO A 96 16.48 -6.88 -0.94
N LEU A 97 16.35 -6.82 0.38
CA LEU A 97 15.95 -5.60 1.12
C LEU A 97 16.83 -4.39 0.71
N ALA A 98 18.14 -4.57 0.62
CA ALA A 98 19.04 -3.48 0.24
C ALA A 98 18.75 -2.90 -1.16
N LEU A 99 18.29 -3.73 -2.11
CA LEU A 99 17.90 -3.25 -3.43
C LEU A 99 16.57 -2.48 -3.38
N HIS A 100 15.60 -2.98 -2.61
CA HIS A 100 14.32 -2.32 -2.40
C HIS A 100 14.51 -0.95 -1.72
N ASP A 101 15.35 -0.86 -0.70
CA ASP A 101 15.72 0.39 -0.03
C ASP A 101 16.39 1.38 -0.98
N ALA A 102 17.38 0.92 -1.76
CA ALA A 102 18.07 1.76 -2.72
C ALA A 102 17.12 2.31 -3.81
N LEU A 103 16.19 1.48 -4.28
CA LEU A 103 15.15 1.91 -5.23
C LEU A 103 14.23 2.97 -4.60
N THR A 104 13.79 2.75 -3.38
CA THR A 104 12.94 3.68 -2.63
C THR A 104 13.64 5.03 -2.43
N GLU A 105 14.90 5.04 -1.98
CA GLU A 105 15.70 6.26 -1.84
C GLU A 105 15.89 7.01 -3.18
N ALA A 106 16.12 6.28 -4.26
CA ALA A 106 16.27 6.87 -5.59
C ALA A 106 14.97 7.54 -6.08
N ILE A 107 13.83 6.92 -5.85
CA ILE A 107 12.51 7.50 -6.17
C ILE A 107 12.27 8.77 -5.35
N LEU A 108 12.44 8.71 -4.03
CA LEU A 108 12.27 9.85 -3.14
C LEU A 108 13.20 11.02 -3.54
N SER A 109 14.48 10.75 -3.77
CA SER A 109 15.46 11.76 -4.18
C SER A 109 15.12 12.40 -5.53
N SER A 110 14.61 11.61 -6.46
CA SER A 110 14.13 12.10 -7.77
C SER A 110 12.94 13.07 -7.62
N LEU A 111 12.01 12.79 -6.70
CA LEU A 111 10.88 13.67 -6.42
C LEU A 111 11.33 14.99 -5.77
N VAL A 112 12.28 14.95 -4.85
CA VAL A 112 12.89 16.16 -4.26
C VAL A 112 13.56 17.02 -5.33
N ALA A 113 14.29 16.41 -6.28
CA ALA A 113 14.92 17.12 -7.39
C ALA A 113 13.89 17.81 -8.30
N GLN A 114 12.66 17.32 -8.36
CA GLN A 114 11.55 17.91 -9.09
C GLN A 114 10.79 19.01 -8.29
N GLY A 115 11.12 19.20 -7.01
CA GLY A 115 10.54 20.23 -6.15
C GLY A 115 9.42 19.75 -5.23
N PHE A 116 9.16 18.46 -5.14
CA PHE A 116 8.20 17.94 -4.17
C PHE A 116 8.78 17.94 -2.76
N GLY A 117 8.04 18.52 -1.81
CA GLY A 117 8.47 18.65 -0.42
C GLY A 117 7.83 17.63 0.53
N ARG A 118 6.77 16.93 0.13
CA ARG A 118 6.08 15.96 0.98
C ARG A 118 5.72 14.72 0.19
N MET A 119 6.19 13.57 0.65
CA MET A 119 5.93 12.27 0.06
C MET A 119 5.33 11.33 1.10
N ILE A 120 4.47 10.42 0.66
CA ILE A 120 3.87 9.38 1.48
C ILE A 120 4.27 8.04 0.89
N LEU A 121 5.03 7.24 1.63
CA LEU A 121 5.27 5.84 1.32
C LEU A 121 4.09 5.05 1.88
N TRP A 122 3.26 4.52 0.99
CA TRP A 122 2.15 3.67 1.39
C TRP A 122 2.56 2.21 1.32
N ARG A 123 2.67 1.59 2.49
CA ARG A 123 3.05 0.17 2.60
C ARG A 123 1.86 -0.73 2.30
N GLY A 124 1.86 -1.36 1.12
CA GLY A 124 0.83 -2.31 0.69
C GLY A 124 1.07 -3.75 1.16
N CYS A 125 2.34 -4.12 1.41
CA CYS A 125 2.70 -5.42 1.96
C CYS A 125 3.28 -5.27 3.37
N GLY A 126 2.90 -6.15 4.29
CA GLY A 126 3.34 -6.11 5.70
C GLY A 126 4.83 -6.34 5.90
N GLY A 127 5.47 -7.11 5.02
CA GLY A 127 6.90 -7.47 5.09
C GLY A 127 7.89 -6.35 4.75
N HIS A 128 7.43 -5.20 4.24
CA HIS A 128 8.32 -4.13 3.80
C HIS A 128 8.85 -3.30 4.98
N GLY A 129 10.14 -3.43 5.29
CA GLY A 129 10.85 -2.68 6.34
C GLY A 129 11.24 -1.26 5.92
N LEU A 130 10.28 -0.38 5.62
CA LEU A 130 10.51 0.96 5.07
C LEU A 130 10.95 2.02 6.11
N ALA A 131 10.90 1.72 7.41
CA ALA A 131 11.14 2.72 8.45
C ALA A 131 12.57 3.30 8.38
N GLU A 132 13.57 2.45 8.22
CA GLU A 132 14.98 2.88 8.17
C GLU A 132 15.29 3.75 6.95
N VAL A 133 14.76 3.41 5.79
CA VAL A 133 14.96 4.20 4.57
C VAL A 133 14.30 5.57 4.68
N VAL A 134 13.12 5.64 5.29
CA VAL A 134 12.43 6.91 5.56
C VAL A 134 13.20 7.78 6.54
N GLU A 135 13.72 7.20 7.62
CA GLU A 135 14.53 7.92 8.60
C GLU A 135 15.80 8.49 7.97
N ARG A 136 16.58 7.68 7.25
CA ARG A 136 17.78 8.14 6.53
C ARG A 136 17.46 9.26 5.54
N PHE A 137 16.39 9.09 4.76
CA PHE A 137 15.94 10.10 3.81
C PHE A 137 15.60 11.42 4.50
N ASN A 138 14.82 11.40 5.58
CA ASN A 138 14.42 12.60 6.30
C ASN A 138 15.60 13.33 6.93
N GLN A 139 16.59 12.60 7.46
CA GLN A 139 17.84 13.18 7.95
C GLN A 139 18.63 13.87 6.82
N MET A 140 18.75 13.21 5.65
CA MET A 140 19.49 13.73 4.50
C MET A 140 18.82 14.99 3.90
N HIS A 141 17.49 15.04 3.89
CA HIS A 141 16.71 16.09 3.24
C HIS A 141 16.05 17.08 4.23
N GLN A 142 16.54 17.15 5.47
CA GLN A 142 16.03 18.05 6.49
C GLN A 142 15.91 19.49 5.96
N GLY A 143 14.76 20.11 6.17
CA GLY A 143 14.44 21.47 5.71
C GLY A 143 14.13 21.60 4.21
N LYS A 144 14.14 20.48 3.46
CA LYS A 144 13.78 20.48 2.04
C LYS A 144 12.57 19.62 1.74
N ALA A 145 12.55 18.43 2.30
CA ALA A 145 11.50 17.46 2.04
C ALA A 145 11.32 16.51 3.21
N LEU A 146 10.14 15.90 3.28
CA LEU A 146 9.76 14.95 4.31
C LEU A 146 9.02 13.78 3.67
N ALA A 147 9.48 12.58 3.95
CA ALA A 147 8.79 11.34 3.64
C ALA A 147 8.04 10.85 4.88
N PHE A 148 6.80 10.45 4.69
CA PHE A 148 5.94 9.90 5.73
C PHE A 148 5.70 8.43 5.46
N LEU A 149 5.82 7.61 6.50
CA LEU A 149 5.41 6.21 6.52
C LEU A 149 4.27 6.09 7.53
N PRO A 150 3.00 6.23 7.10
CA PRO A 150 1.89 6.10 8.02
C PRO A 150 1.75 4.66 8.54
N PRO A 151 1.24 4.46 9.75
CA PRO A 151 0.85 3.13 10.21
C PRO A 151 -0.25 2.58 9.30
N SER A 152 -0.27 1.25 9.10
CA SER A 152 -1.34 0.59 8.35
C SER A 152 -2.64 0.64 9.17
N PRO A 153 -3.75 1.15 8.64
CA PRO A 153 -5.02 1.22 9.36
C PRO A 153 -5.82 -0.09 9.33
N PHE A 154 -5.36 -1.10 8.59
CA PHE A 154 -6.20 -2.25 8.24
C PHE A 154 -6.60 -3.10 9.42
N HIS A 155 -5.73 -3.28 10.41
CA HIS A 155 -6.07 -4.03 11.61
C HIS A 155 -7.21 -3.36 12.41
N GLU A 156 -7.15 -2.04 12.59
CA GLU A 156 -8.20 -1.29 13.29
C GLU A 156 -9.52 -1.30 12.53
N ILE A 157 -9.47 -1.15 11.20
CA ILE A 157 -10.62 -1.26 10.33
C ILE A 157 -11.24 -2.66 10.44
N TRP A 158 -10.42 -3.70 10.42
CA TRP A 158 -10.87 -5.08 10.58
C TRP A 158 -11.58 -5.28 11.92
N CYS A 159 -10.98 -4.91 13.03
CA CYS A 159 -11.55 -5.05 14.38
C CYS A 159 -12.88 -4.29 14.55
N ARG A 160 -13.09 -3.23 13.79
CA ARG A 160 -14.31 -2.43 13.83
C ARG A 160 -15.45 -3.00 12.98
N LEU A 161 -15.13 -3.62 11.85
CA LEU A 161 -16.12 -3.97 10.81
C LEU A 161 -16.33 -5.48 10.61
N ALA A 162 -15.41 -6.31 11.06
CA ALA A 162 -15.42 -7.75 10.91
C ALA A 162 -15.44 -8.44 12.28
N ASP A 163 -15.48 -9.77 12.29
CA ASP A 163 -15.31 -10.55 13.51
C ASP A 163 -13.82 -10.64 13.87
N PRO A 164 -13.36 -10.02 14.95
CA PRO A 164 -11.95 -10.06 15.34
C PRO A 164 -11.47 -11.46 15.79
N ALA A 165 -12.38 -12.41 16.03
CA ALA A 165 -12.02 -13.80 16.31
C ALA A 165 -11.51 -14.55 15.06
N VAL A 166 -11.82 -14.04 13.86
CA VAL A 166 -11.27 -14.58 12.61
C VAL A 166 -9.88 -13.96 12.39
N PRO A 167 -8.80 -14.73 12.43
CA PRO A 167 -7.45 -14.19 12.29
C PRO A 167 -7.27 -13.51 10.94
N GLY A 168 -6.78 -12.28 10.94
CA GLY A 168 -6.24 -11.63 9.77
C GLY A 168 -4.78 -12.02 9.56
N GLY A 169 -4.30 -11.95 8.32
CA GLY A 169 -2.91 -12.30 8.05
C GLY A 169 -2.52 -12.18 6.59
N HIS A 170 -2.76 -13.22 5.81
CA HIS A 170 -2.37 -13.27 4.40
C HIS A 170 -3.38 -14.05 3.58
N ALA A 171 -3.82 -13.50 2.46
CA ALA A 171 -4.85 -14.09 1.59
C ALA A 171 -6.13 -14.49 2.35
N ASP A 172 -6.43 -13.79 3.41
CA ASP A 172 -7.48 -14.04 4.39
C ASP A 172 -8.84 -13.43 3.99
N SER A 173 -9.76 -13.35 4.92
CA SER A 173 -11.07 -12.74 4.70
C SER A 173 -11.02 -11.26 4.34
N PHE A 174 -10.01 -10.50 4.80
CA PHE A 174 -9.85 -9.09 4.43
C PHE A 174 -9.52 -8.98 2.93
N THR A 175 -8.43 -9.60 2.50
CA THR A 175 -7.95 -9.55 1.12
C THR A 175 -8.95 -10.15 0.14
N THR A 176 -9.57 -11.27 0.53
CA THR A 176 -10.59 -11.94 -0.26
C THR A 176 -11.85 -11.09 -0.40
N SER A 177 -12.32 -10.45 0.67
CA SER A 177 -13.51 -9.58 0.63
C SER A 177 -13.30 -8.36 -0.26
N ILE A 178 -12.15 -7.71 -0.16
CA ILE A 178 -11.77 -6.58 -1.05
C ILE A 178 -11.78 -7.04 -2.52
N SER A 179 -11.19 -8.20 -2.80
CA SER A 179 -11.16 -8.76 -4.16
C SER A 179 -12.55 -9.11 -4.69
N LEU A 180 -13.40 -9.71 -3.86
CA LEU A 180 -14.80 -10.01 -4.21
C LEU A 180 -15.61 -8.75 -4.53
N TYR A 181 -15.34 -7.64 -3.85
CA TYR A 181 -16.01 -6.39 -4.09
C TYR A 181 -15.53 -5.68 -5.35
N LEU A 182 -14.21 -5.55 -5.55
CA LEU A 182 -13.64 -4.67 -6.57
C LEU A 182 -13.27 -5.37 -7.87
N ARG A 183 -12.95 -6.68 -7.84
CA ARG A 183 -12.55 -7.48 -9.01
C ARG A 183 -12.94 -8.96 -8.87
N SER A 184 -14.21 -9.22 -8.59
CA SER A 184 -14.73 -10.57 -8.31
C SER A 184 -14.39 -11.60 -9.39
N GLU A 185 -14.27 -11.18 -10.64
CA GLU A 185 -13.89 -12.01 -11.79
C GLU A 185 -12.46 -12.57 -11.67
N SER A 186 -11.61 -11.95 -10.85
CA SER A 186 -10.25 -12.44 -10.62
C SER A 186 -10.15 -13.46 -9.49
N VAL A 187 -11.20 -13.65 -8.70
CA VAL A 187 -11.25 -14.57 -7.56
C VAL A 187 -11.69 -15.96 -8.01
N ARG A 188 -10.89 -16.97 -7.70
CA ARG A 188 -11.24 -18.39 -7.92
C ARG A 188 -12.09 -18.84 -6.73
N GLN A 189 -13.40 -18.56 -6.80
CA GLN A 189 -14.31 -18.77 -5.67
C GLN A 189 -14.44 -20.24 -5.26
N ASP A 190 -14.27 -21.16 -6.21
CA ASP A 190 -14.23 -22.61 -5.98
C ASP A 190 -12.95 -23.08 -5.25
N GLN A 191 -11.95 -22.20 -5.12
CA GLN A 191 -10.71 -22.47 -4.39
C GLN A 191 -10.68 -21.77 -3.01
N ILE A 192 -11.79 -21.19 -2.56
CA ILE A 192 -11.89 -20.60 -1.23
C ILE A 192 -12.24 -21.70 -0.22
N TRP A 193 -11.32 -22.00 0.68
CA TRP A 193 -11.52 -22.94 1.79
C TRP A 193 -10.58 -22.60 2.95
N ASP A 194 -10.96 -22.98 4.18
CA ASP A 194 -10.13 -22.75 5.36
C ASP A 194 -8.98 -23.77 5.41
N PRO A 195 -7.73 -23.36 5.27
CA PRO A 195 -6.57 -24.25 5.35
C PRO A 195 -6.23 -24.66 6.79
N HIS A 196 -6.97 -24.17 7.81
CA HIS A 196 -6.66 -24.35 9.22
C HIS A 196 -5.22 -23.93 9.55
N SER A 197 -4.82 -22.73 9.08
CA SER A 197 -3.49 -22.20 9.35
C SER A 197 -3.25 -22.08 10.85
N THR A 198 -2.01 -22.32 11.27
CA THR A 198 -1.62 -22.14 12.67
C THR A 198 -1.26 -20.68 12.96
N VAL A 199 -1.20 -20.32 14.24
CA VAL A 199 -0.83 -18.97 14.65
C VAL A 199 0.60 -18.66 14.23
N VAL A 200 0.77 -17.54 13.51
CA VAL A 200 2.06 -17.09 12.98
C VAL A 200 2.82 -16.27 14.00
N ASP A 201 4.09 -16.55 14.15
CA ASP A 201 5.02 -15.64 14.83
C ASP A 201 5.51 -14.59 13.81
N TRP A 202 4.87 -13.44 13.81
CA TRP A 202 5.21 -12.33 12.91
C TRP A 202 6.55 -11.66 13.24
N ALA A 203 7.15 -11.99 14.39
CA ALA A 203 8.46 -11.48 14.79
C ALA A 203 9.61 -12.42 14.39
N ASP A 204 9.32 -13.59 13.83
CA ASP A 204 10.35 -14.54 13.38
C ASP A 204 11.16 -13.92 12.23
N PRO A 205 12.47 -13.66 12.40
CA PRO A 205 13.32 -13.12 11.34
C PRO A 205 13.51 -14.09 10.16
N HIS A 206 13.10 -15.35 10.33
CA HIS A 206 13.12 -16.40 9.32
C HIS A 206 11.70 -16.88 8.98
N LEU A 207 10.77 -15.95 8.98
CA LEU A 207 9.37 -16.23 8.68
C LEU A 207 9.24 -16.99 7.36
N ASP A 208 8.44 -18.05 7.40
CA ASP A 208 8.17 -18.91 6.26
C ASP A 208 6.73 -19.43 6.38
N PHE A 209 5.86 -18.95 5.52
CA PHE A 209 4.44 -19.27 5.57
C PHE A 209 4.14 -20.76 5.34
N ALA A 210 5.03 -21.50 4.66
CA ALA A 210 4.85 -22.93 4.48
C ALA A 210 4.91 -23.74 5.80
N ARG A 211 5.44 -23.16 6.88
CA ARG A 211 5.41 -23.77 8.22
C ARG A 211 4.04 -23.65 8.88
N TYR A 212 3.23 -22.69 8.47
CA TYR A 212 1.97 -22.34 9.12
C TYR A 212 0.75 -22.70 8.31
N SER A 213 0.91 -22.84 6.98
CA SER A 213 -0.17 -23.13 6.04
C SER A 213 0.34 -23.89 4.82
N SER A 214 -0.37 -24.93 4.43
CA SER A 214 -0.06 -25.71 3.22
C SER A 214 -0.37 -24.97 1.91
N THR A 215 -1.17 -23.90 1.98
CA THR A 215 -1.62 -23.12 0.82
C THR A 215 -1.07 -21.70 0.79
N GLY A 216 -0.38 -21.28 1.86
CA GLY A 216 0.08 -19.91 2.05
C GLY A 216 -0.99 -18.95 2.57
N VAL A 217 -2.24 -19.35 2.68
CA VAL A 217 -3.29 -18.57 3.33
C VAL A 217 -3.06 -18.58 4.84
N ILE A 218 -2.93 -17.42 5.46
CA ILE A 218 -2.84 -17.26 6.90
C ILE A 218 -4.13 -16.57 7.36
N GLY A 219 -4.98 -17.31 8.04
CA GLY A 219 -6.33 -16.92 8.42
C GLY A 219 -7.39 -17.76 7.70
N ASP A 220 -8.64 -17.31 7.75
CA ASP A 220 -9.79 -18.00 7.18
C ASP A 220 -10.44 -17.12 6.06
N PRO A 221 -10.29 -17.47 4.79
CA PRO A 221 -10.91 -16.73 3.69
C PRO A 221 -12.40 -17.04 3.49
N THR A 222 -12.96 -18.08 4.16
CA THR A 222 -14.36 -18.50 3.97
C THR A 222 -15.38 -17.52 4.52
N GLN A 223 -14.96 -16.62 5.41
CA GLN A 223 -15.79 -15.56 5.97
C GLN A 223 -15.87 -14.33 5.07
N ALA A 224 -15.20 -14.36 3.92
CA ALA A 224 -15.18 -13.23 3.00
C ALA A 224 -16.53 -13.03 2.30
N SER A 225 -16.84 -11.77 2.04
CA SER A 225 -17.98 -11.40 1.22
C SER A 225 -17.78 -10.05 0.52
N ALA A 226 -18.44 -9.84 -0.60
CA ALA A 226 -18.41 -8.56 -1.31
C ALA A 226 -18.98 -7.41 -0.48
N ASP A 227 -19.99 -7.66 0.38
CA ASP A 227 -20.55 -6.62 1.27
C ASP A 227 -19.54 -6.20 2.35
N LEU A 228 -18.86 -7.17 2.96
CA LEU A 228 -17.74 -6.86 3.88
C LEU A 228 -16.64 -6.12 3.15
N GLY A 229 -16.26 -6.56 1.94
CA GLY A 229 -15.26 -5.90 1.11
C GLY A 229 -15.60 -4.44 0.80
N ARG A 230 -16.86 -4.15 0.51
CA ARG A 230 -17.34 -2.76 0.31
C ARG A 230 -17.12 -1.91 1.57
N LYS A 231 -17.52 -2.41 2.74
CA LYS A 231 -17.36 -1.68 4.01
C LYS A 231 -15.88 -1.45 4.36
N LEU A 232 -15.04 -2.47 4.17
CA LEU A 232 -13.60 -2.38 4.41
C LEU A 232 -12.94 -1.37 3.46
N TRP A 233 -13.32 -1.39 2.18
CA TRP A 233 -12.82 -0.45 1.19
C TRP A 233 -13.20 0.99 1.50
N GLU A 234 -14.48 1.25 1.76
CA GLU A 234 -14.97 2.59 2.09
C GLU A 234 -14.24 3.16 3.33
N ALA A 235 -14.05 2.34 4.37
CA ALA A 235 -13.30 2.73 5.55
C ALA A 235 -11.81 2.98 5.25
N ALA A 236 -11.17 2.13 4.44
CA ALA A 236 -9.77 2.30 4.06
C ALA A 236 -9.53 3.57 3.25
N VAL A 237 -10.44 3.89 2.32
CA VAL A 237 -10.38 5.15 1.54
C VAL A 237 -10.50 6.36 2.48
N GLU A 238 -11.42 6.34 3.42
CA GLU A 238 -11.61 7.45 4.36
C GLU A 238 -10.38 7.66 5.26
N GLU A 239 -9.80 6.59 5.81
CA GLU A 239 -8.56 6.67 6.61
C GLU A 239 -7.39 7.22 5.79
N ALA A 240 -7.24 6.78 4.53
CA ALA A 240 -6.21 7.31 3.64
C ALA A 240 -6.41 8.81 3.34
N VAL A 241 -7.65 9.29 3.20
CA VAL A 241 -7.96 10.73 3.07
C VAL A 241 -7.53 11.49 4.31
N GLN A 242 -7.77 10.97 5.53
CA GLN A 242 -7.33 11.61 6.76
C GLN A 242 -5.80 11.68 6.85
N ILE A 243 -5.10 10.62 6.44
CA ILE A 243 -3.64 10.62 6.33
C ILE A 243 -3.17 11.73 5.37
N PHE A 244 -3.77 11.84 4.19
CA PHE A 244 -3.42 12.88 3.23
C PHE A 244 -3.64 14.29 3.79
N ARG A 245 -4.75 14.51 4.49
CA ARG A 245 -5.04 15.79 5.16
C ARG A 245 -3.98 16.15 6.21
N THR A 246 -3.61 15.17 7.04
CA THR A 246 -2.59 15.35 8.08
C THR A 246 -1.23 15.69 7.47
N VAL A 247 -0.81 14.95 6.45
CA VAL A 247 0.48 15.18 5.77
C VAL A 247 0.48 16.50 5.00
N ALA A 248 -0.64 16.90 4.41
CA ALA A 248 -0.75 18.18 3.71
C ALA A 248 -0.54 19.38 4.63
N SER A 249 -0.95 19.27 5.89
CA SER A 249 -0.78 20.31 6.91
C SER A 249 0.54 20.25 7.67
N ALA A 250 1.33 19.18 7.51
CA ALA A 250 2.61 19.05 8.19
C ALA A 250 3.63 20.07 7.68
N GLU A 251 4.34 20.72 8.59
CA GLU A 251 5.42 21.63 8.25
C GLU A 251 6.69 20.83 7.91
N VAL A 252 7.39 21.28 6.86
CA VAL A 252 8.75 20.82 6.60
C VAL A 252 9.67 21.77 7.37
N GLU A 253 10.14 21.33 8.55
CA GLU A 253 10.93 22.17 9.44
C GLU A 253 12.18 22.70 8.72
N PRO A 254 12.49 24.01 8.83
CA PRO A 254 13.71 24.57 8.28
C PRO A 254 14.93 23.96 8.98
N ARG A 255 16.04 23.87 8.27
CA ARG A 255 17.33 23.51 8.88
C ARG A 255 17.65 24.52 10.00
N ALA A 256 17.88 24.02 11.21
CA ALA A 256 18.40 24.81 12.31
C ALA A 256 19.82 25.31 11.99
#